data_79f1468ad05dbbc39572c653f376506d
#
_entry.id   79f1468ad05dbbc39572c653f376506d
#
_cell.length_a   1.000
_cell.length_b   1.000
_cell.length_c   1.000
_cell.angle_alpha   90.00
_cell.angle_beta   90.00
_cell.angle_gamma   90.00
#
_symmetry.space_group_name_H-M   'P 1'
#
loop_
_entity.id
_entity.type
_entity.pdbx_description
1 polymer ?
#
loop_
_entity_poly.entity_id
_entity_poly.type
_entity_poly.pdbx_seq_one_letter_code
_entity_poly.pdbx_strand_id
1 'polypeptide(L)'
;MEQIFSYIISFGASVMMPILFTIIGLSIGMGFGKALKSGLYVGVGFVGLGVVTALLTTNFNTPLSSISDFYHLQLNVFDMGWPAAAAVAYNTAVGALIIPVCLGINFLMLITKTTRTVNIDLWNYWHFAFIGAVAYFVMGESLLWGYFAAIVCYMITLVFADLTAERFQKYYDLEGISIPQPFCQSFVPFAVLINKGLKKIPGFNKLDIDAEGLKRKFGELGDPLVLGVIVGSLIALFGEAGHITDFSGYLKELQQAEPSTTATDATMSIVKNVLALGVIMGAVMELIPRITKLFIDGLMPISEKTKDLVARKFDGKKIYIGMSPALVIGHPTTLVVSLFLIPTILALAVFLPGNQFLPLASLAGMFYLFPMVLPFTKGNVVRTFVIGLVALIFGLYFVTDMAPAFTQAAASVYAKTGDKAAHIPDGFSGGALDFASSLFGWVIYKCTASLEYVGMGLLSVFTIALLLFNRRQIIASEKITNTK
;
A
#
# COMPACT_ATOMS: atom_id res chain seq x y z
N MET A 1 10.95 -28.00 5.14
CA MET A 1 10.65 -26.66 5.67
C MET A 1 9.76 -25.84 4.71
N GLU A 2 10.08 -25.83 3.41
CA GLU A 2 9.24 -25.15 2.40
C GLU A 2 7.76 -25.54 2.45
N GLN A 3 7.44 -26.83 2.56
CA GLN A 3 6.06 -27.30 2.65
C GLN A 3 5.32 -26.80 3.90
N ILE A 4 6.00 -26.68 5.04
CA ILE A 4 5.38 -26.15 6.28
C ILE A 4 5.11 -24.65 6.14
N PHE A 5 6.06 -23.89 5.58
CA PHE A 5 5.86 -22.47 5.31
C PHE A 5 4.78 -22.20 4.27
N SER A 6 4.76 -23.00 3.19
CA SER A 6 3.70 -22.96 2.18
C SER A 6 2.32 -23.26 2.79
N TYR A 7 2.24 -24.24 3.70
CA TYR A 7 1.01 -24.58 4.42
C TYR A 7 0.54 -23.42 5.33
N ILE A 8 1.45 -22.79 6.06
CA ILE A 8 1.11 -21.64 6.93
C ILE A 8 0.61 -20.47 6.10
N ILE A 9 1.25 -20.19 4.96
CA ILE A 9 0.86 -19.10 4.04
C ILE A 9 -0.51 -19.39 3.40
N SER A 10 -0.82 -20.67 3.11
CA SER A 10 -2.11 -21.05 2.52
C SER A 10 -3.33 -20.76 3.41
N PHE A 11 -3.13 -20.57 4.72
CA PHE A 11 -4.22 -20.17 5.63
C PHE A 11 -4.67 -18.70 5.41
N GLY A 12 -3.89 -17.90 4.68
CA GLY A 12 -4.18 -16.49 4.46
C GLY A 12 -3.89 -15.61 5.69
N ALA A 13 -3.81 -14.30 5.45
CA ALA A 13 -3.42 -13.33 6.48
C ALA A 13 -4.35 -13.31 7.70
N SER A 14 -5.65 -13.54 7.50
CA SER A 14 -6.66 -13.53 8.57
C SER A 14 -6.48 -14.63 9.62
N VAL A 15 -5.85 -15.75 9.27
CA VAL A 15 -5.56 -16.88 10.18
C VAL A 15 -4.09 -16.88 10.59
N MET A 16 -3.19 -16.66 9.63
CA MET A 16 -1.75 -16.64 9.88
C MET A 16 -1.36 -15.55 10.87
N MET A 17 -1.88 -14.32 10.70
CA MET A 17 -1.51 -13.18 11.54
C MET A 17 -1.92 -13.33 13.01
N PRO A 18 -3.13 -13.78 13.38
CA PRO A 18 -3.47 -14.11 14.76
C PRO A 18 -2.48 -15.06 15.43
N ILE A 19 -2.13 -16.14 14.76
CA ILE A 19 -1.18 -17.14 15.26
C ILE A 19 0.18 -16.49 15.48
N LEU A 20 0.66 -15.79 14.49
CA LEU A 20 1.96 -15.13 14.50
C LEU A 20 2.08 -14.09 15.61
N PHE A 21 1.10 -13.17 15.73
CA PHE A 21 1.11 -12.14 16.76
C PHE A 21 0.90 -12.72 18.16
N THR A 22 0.17 -13.84 18.28
CA THR A 22 0.09 -14.60 19.53
C THR A 22 1.47 -15.15 19.91
N ILE A 23 2.18 -15.79 19.00
CA ILE A 23 3.53 -16.32 19.22
C ILE A 23 4.51 -15.19 19.57
N ILE A 24 4.47 -14.07 18.83
CA ILE A 24 5.29 -12.89 19.14
C ILE A 24 4.98 -12.39 20.56
N GLY A 25 3.71 -12.21 20.90
CA GLY A 25 3.29 -11.77 22.23
C GLY A 25 3.83 -12.68 23.34
N LEU A 26 3.74 -14.00 23.14
CA LEU A 26 4.27 -14.97 24.09
C LEU A 26 5.81 -14.90 24.18
N SER A 27 6.50 -14.78 23.07
CA SER A 27 7.98 -14.72 23.02
C SER A 27 8.54 -13.49 23.73
N ILE A 28 7.78 -12.39 23.77
CA ILE A 28 8.14 -11.17 24.51
C ILE A 28 7.61 -11.17 25.97
N GLY A 29 7.07 -12.30 26.43
CA GLY A 29 6.64 -12.47 27.82
C GLY A 29 5.27 -11.86 28.15
N MET A 30 4.36 -11.77 27.17
CA MET A 30 2.95 -11.51 27.46
C MET A 30 2.26 -12.76 27.99
N GLY A 31 1.26 -12.60 28.86
CA GLY A 31 0.41 -13.72 29.26
C GLY A 31 -0.43 -14.21 28.07
N PHE A 32 -0.68 -15.54 28.01
CA PHE A 32 -1.36 -16.20 26.86
C PHE A 32 -2.67 -15.49 26.45
N GLY A 33 -3.56 -15.20 27.41
CA GLY A 33 -4.84 -14.54 27.10
C GLY A 33 -4.69 -13.17 26.45
N LYS A 34 -3.70 -12.36 26.90
CA LYS A 34 -3.41 -11.04 26.30
C LYS A 34 -2.81 -11.19 24.90
N ALA A 35 -1.85 -12.11 24.72
CA ALA A 35 -1.21 -12.38 23.44
C ALA A 35 -2.23 -12.87 22.42
N LEU A 36 -3.08 -13.85 22.79
CA LEU A 36 -4.14 -14.37 21.94
C LEU A 36 -5.15 -13.30 21.55
N LYS A 37 -5.60 -12.47 22.52
CA LYS A 37 -6.51 -11.37 22.23
C LYS A 37 -5.92 -10.36 21.26
N SER A 38 -4.66 -9.99 21.44
CA SER A 38 -3.93 -9.12 20.49
C SER A 38 -3.89 -9.71 19.09
N GLY A 39 -3.51 -10.98 18.96
CA GLY A 39 -3.51 -11.68 17.67
C GLY A 39 -4.88 -11.73 17.02
N LEU A 40 -5.93 -12.05 17.77
CA LEU A 40 -7.31 -12.11 17.26
C LEU A 40 -7.81 -10.76 16.76
N TYR A 41 -7.52 -9.66 17.44
CA TYR A 41 -7.86 -8.31 16.97
C TYR A 41 -7.22 -8.00 15.61
N VAL A 42 -5.95 -8.37 15.42
CA VAL A 42 -5.25 -8.23 14.14
C VAL A 42 -5.92 -9.05 13.06
N GLY A 43 -6.26 -10.32 13.33
CA GLY A 43 -6.94 -11.19 12.38
C GLY A 43 -8.33 -10.68 11.97
N VAL A 44 -9.12 -10.23 12.95
CA VAL A 44 -10.42 -9.61 12.68
C VAL A 44 -10.27 -8.34 11.85
N GLY A 45 -9.22 -7.55 12.11
CA GLY A 45 -8.87 -6.40 11.28
C GLY A 45 -8.59 -6.78 9.82
N PHE A 46 -7.83 -7.85 9.58
CA PHE A 46 -7.59 -8.36 8.22
C PHE A 46 -8.86 -8.85 7.54
N VAL A 47 -9.73 -9.57 8.25
CA VAL A 47 -11.05 -9.95 7.71
C VAL A 47 -11.86 -8.72 7.35
N GLY A 48 -11.95 -7.75 8.26
CA GLY A 48 -12.67 -6.49 8.03
C GLY A 48 -12.14 -5.72 6.81
N LEU A 49 -10.81 -5.61 6.68
CA LEU A 49 -10.19 -4.98 5.51
C LEU A 49 -10.53 -5.74 4.23
N GLY A 50 -10.47 -7.08 4.25
CA GLY A 50 -10.88 -7.92 3.13
C GLY A 50 -12.33 -7.70 2.71
N VAL A 51 -13.25 -7.55 3.67
CA VAL A 51 -14.68 -7.24 3.40
C VAL A 51 -14.83 -5.89 2.70
N VAL A 52 -14.14 -4.86 3.19
CA VAL A 52 -14.21 -3.52 2.56
C VAL A 52 -13.57 -3.53 1.17
N THR A 53 -12.44 -4.22 1.01
CA THR A 53 -11.80 -4.38 -0.31
C THR A 53 -12.72 -5.12 -1.28
N ALA A 54 -13.36 -6.22 -0.85
CA ALA A 54 -14.33 -6.93 -1.67
C ALA A 54 -15.54 -6.07 -2.03
N LEU A 55 -16.03 -5.26 -1.08
CA LEU A 55 -17.12 -4.31 -1.34
C LEU A 55 -16.75 -3.30 -2.44
N LEU A 56 -15.52 -2.76 -2.38
CA LEU A 56 -15.00 -1.88 -3.42
C LEU A 56 -14.87 -2.61 -4.77
N THR A 57 -14.08 -3.67 -4.82
CA THR A 57 -13.76 -4.34 -6.09
C THR A 57 -15.02 -4.88 -6.78
N THR A 58 -15.92 -5.51 -6.04
CA THR A 58 -17.16 -6.08 -6.61
C THR A 58 -18.06 -5.01 -7.22
N ASN A 59 -18.17 -3.85 -6.61
CA ASN A 59 -19.11 -2.83 -7.05
C ASN A 59 -18.49 -1.81 -8.03
N PHE A 60 -17.17 -1.63 -8.01
CA PHE A 60 -16.50 -0.68 -8.89
C PHE A 60 -16.00 -1.31 -10.20
N ASN A 61 -15.82 -2.63 -10.27
CA ASN A 61 -15.33 -3.27 -11.50
C ASN A 61 -16.25 -2.99 -12.70
N THR A 62 -17.56 -3.15 -12.57
CA THR A 62 -18.50 -2.92 -13.67
C THR A 62 -18.49 -1.47 -14.17
N PRO A 63 -18.69 -0.43 -13.33
CA PRO A 63 -18.59 0.96 -13.76
C PRO A 63 -17.25 1.30 -14.43
N LEU A 64 -16.14 0.75 -13.90
CA LEU A 64 -14.82 1.04 -14.44
C LEU A 64 -14.56 0.33 -15.77
N SER A 65 -15.05 -0.91 -15.95
CA SER A 65 -15.05 -1.58 -17.25
C SER A 65 -15.89 -0.81 -18.25
N SER A 66 -17.10 -0.37 -17.89
CA SER A 66 -17.95 0.44 -18.75
C SER A 66 -17.28 1.76 -19.18
N ILE A 67 -16.55 2.42 -18.27
CA ILE A 67 -15.72 3.59 -18.61
C ILE A 67 -14.65 3.20 -19.62
N SER A 68 -13.94 2.11 -19.40
CA SER A 68 -12.89 1.63 -20.31
C SER A 68 -13.43 1.36 -21.70
N ASP A 69 -14.55 0.65 -21.78
CA ASP A 69 -15.18 0.28 -23.04
C ASP A 69 -15.74 1.51 -23.80
N PHE A 70 -16.43 2.40 -23.07
CA PHE A 70 -17.04 3.60 -23.65
C PHE A 70 -16.00 4.57 -24.25
N TYR A 71 -14.87 4.74 -23.54
CA TYR A 71 -13.80 5.63 -24.02
C TYR A 71 -12.75 4.90 -24.89
N HIS A 72 -13.00 3.63 -25.26
CA HIS A 72 -12.13 2.81 -26.11
C HIS A 72 -10.67 2.72 -25.60
N LEU A 73 -10.52 2.49 -24.31
CA LEU A 73 -9.22 2.46 -23.67
C LEU A 73 -8.50 1.14 -23.97
N GLN A 74 -7.30 1.23 -24.55
CA GLN A 74 -6.43 0.08 -24.77
C GLN A 74 -5.43 -0.08 -23.62
N LEU A 75 -5.90 -0.62 -22.52
CA LEU A 75 -5.09 -0.81 -21.32
C LEU A 75 -4.78 -2.31 -21.19
N ASN A 76 -3.52 -2.67 -21.50
CA ASN A 76 -3.09 -4.07 -21.61
C ASN A 76 -2.54 -4.64 -20.31
N VAL A 77 -2.48 -3.86 -19.24
CA VAL A 77 -2.02 -4.31 -17.91
C VAL A 77 -3.22 -4.47 -16.99
N PHE A 78 -3.55 -5.73 -16.69
CA PHE A 78 -4.63 -6.10 -15.79
C PHE A 78 -4.22 -5.85 -14.33
N ASP A 79 -5.05 -5.14 -13.58
CA ASP A 79 -4.80 -4.88 -12.17
C ASP A 79 -5.18 -6.09 -11.31
N MET A 80 -4.18 -6.80 -10.82
CA MET A 80 -4.35 -7.97 -9.96
C MET A 80 -4.59 -7.60 -8.49
N GLY A 81 -4.27 -6.35 -8.09
CA GLY A 81 -4.35 -5.87 -6.72
C GLY A 81 -3.30 -6.48 -5.79
N TRP A 82 -3.16 -5.88 -4.60
CA TRP A 82 -2.18 -6.29 -3.59
C TRP A 82 -2.34 -7.74 -3.07
N PRO A 83 -3.56 -8.31 -2.92
CA PRO A 83 -3.67 -9.67 -2.42
C PRO A 83 -3.04 -10.69 -3.37
N ALA A 84 -3.27 -10.52 -4.67
CA ALA A 84 -2.67 -11.35 -5.70
C ALA A 84 -1.15 -11.13 -5.79
N ALA A 85 -0.71 -9.87 -5.74
CA ALA A 85 0.73 -9.53 -5.73
C ALA A 85 1.46 -10.16 -4.55
N ALA A 86 0.86 -10.13 -3.34
CA ALA A 86 1.41 -10.76 -2.15
C ALA A 86 1.43 -12.30 -2.27
N ALA A 87 0.35 -12.90 -2.78
CA ALA A 87 0.28 -14.34 -3.01
C ALA A 87 1.35 -14.80 -4.01
N VAL A 88 1.50 -14.10 -5.12
CA VAL A 88 2.57 -14.38 -6.10
C VAL A 88 3.95 -14.26 -5.44
N ALA A 89 4.21 -13.17 -4.72
CA ALA A 89 5.50 -12.92 -4.09
C ALA A 89 5.91 -14.03 -3.12
N TYR A 90 5.02 -14.42 -2.20
CA TYR A 90 5.31 -15.46 -1.21
C TYR A 90 5.42 -16.88 -1.81
N ASN A 91 4.74 -17.17 -2.91
CA ASN A 91 4.81 -18.46 -3.59
C ASN A 91 6.02 -18.63 -4.51
N THR A 92 7.00 -17.72 -4.46
CA THR A 92 8.27 -17.84 -5.17
C THR A 92 9.37 -18.42 -4.29
N ALA A 93 10.45 -18.91 -4.91
CA ALA A 93 11.63 -19.41 -4.20
C ALA A 93 12.29 -18.36 -3.29
N VAL A 94 12.20 -17.07 -3.66
CA VAL A 94 12.68 -15.96 -2.82
C VAL A 94 11.71 -15.70 -1.67
N GLY A 95 10.41 -15.70 -1.95
CA GLY A 95 9.37 -15.42 -0.97
C GLY A 95 9.33 -16.43 0.17
N ALA A 96 9.60 -17.71 -0.13
CA ALA A 96 9.57 -18.80 0.85
C ALA A 96 10.49 -18.57 2.07
N LEU A 97 11.64 -17.92 1.89
CA LEU A 97 12.62 -17.66 2.96
C LEU A 97 12.82 -16.17 3.26
N ILE A 98 12.00 -15.29 2.70
CA ILE A 98 12.19 -13.83 2.85
C ILE A 98 12.15 -13.38 4.31
N ILE A 99 11.27 -13.96 5.12
CA ILE A 99 11.10 -13.58 6.53
C ILE A 99 12.37 -13.89 7.33
N PRO A 100 12.88 -15.13 7.39
CA PRO A 100 14.09 -15.41 8.16
C PRO A 100 15.32 -14.68 7.62
N VAL A 101 15.45 -14.49 6.31
CA VAL A 101 16.55 -13.75 5.70
C VAL A 101 16.54 -12.29 6.16
N CYS A 102 15.39 -11.62 6.01
CA CYS A 102 15.27 -10.20 6.40
C CYS A 102 15.38 -10.00 7.92
N LEU A 103 14.86 -10.91 8.75
CA LEU A 103 15.07 -10.87 10.21
C LEU A 103 16.53 -11.00 10.57
N GLY A 104 17.28 -11.90 9.92
CA GLY A 104 18.72 -12.03 10.08
C GLY A 104 19.47 -10.74 9.72
N ILE A 105 19.14 -10.12 8.60
CA ILE A 105 19.67 -8.81 8.19
C ILE A 105 19.31 -7.73 9.21
N ASN A 106 18.07 -7.67 9.69
CA ASN A 106 17.68 -6.70 10.72
C ASN A 106 18.52 -6.84 11.99
N PHE A 107 18.72 -8.08 12.44
CA PHE A 107 19.56 -8.36 13.61
C PHE A 107 21.00 -7.88 13.40
N LEU A 108 21.60 -8.14 12.24
CA LEU A 108 22.95 -7.65 11.90
C LEU A 108 22.99 -6.12 11.87
N MET A 109 21.98 -5.47 11.31
CA MET A 109 21.89 -4.01 11.27
C MET A 109 21.75 -3.38 12.65
N LEU A 110 21.03 -4.02 13.57
CA LEU A 110 20.93 -3.59 14.98
C LEU A 110 22.28 -3.70 15.71
N ILE A 111 23.00 -4.82 15.55
CA ILE A 111 24.32 -5.03 16.16
C ILE A 111 25.34 -4.01 15.61
N THR A 112 25.34 -3.79 14.30
CA THR A 112 26.24 -2.83 13.65
C THR A 112 25.82 -1.37 13.83
N LYS A 113 24.70 -1.14 14.53
CA LYS A 113 24.12 0.21 14.73
C LYS A 113 23.83 0.93 13.42
N THR A 114 23.46 0.21 12.37
CA THR A 114 23.05 0.77 11.09
C THR A 114 21.54 0.97 10.98
N THR A 115 20.79 0.46 11.97
CA THR A 115 19.38 0.77 12.19
C THR A 115 19.04 0.78 13.68
N ARG A 116 17.95 1.47 14.03
CA ARG A 116 17.26 1.42 15.34
C ARG A 116 15.92 0.70 15.24
N THR A 117 15.46 0.42 14.05
CA THR A 117 14.16 -0.20 13.80
C THR A 117 14.25 -1.71 13.91
N VAL A 118 13.40 -2.31 14.74
CA VAL A 118 13.11 -3.74 14.77
C VAL A 118 11.83 -3.96 13.98
N ASN A 119 11.93 -4.53 12.78
CA ASN A 119 10.77 -4.78 11.93
C ASN A 119 10.06 -6.05 12.37
N ILE A 120 9.01 -5.93 13.18
CA ILE A 120 8.24 -7.06 13.73
C ILE A 120 6.95 -7.31 12.97
N ASP A 121 6.52 -6.39 12.12
CA ASP A 121 5.31 -6.55 11.32
C ASP A 121 5.62 -7.38 10.07
N LEU A 122 5.33 -8.67 10.16
CA LEU A 122 5.62 -9.62 9.11
C LEU A 122 4.80 -9.38 7.83
N TRP A 123 3.73 -8.60 7.92
CA TRP A 123 3.00 -8.18 6.72
C TRP A 123 3.84 -7.31 5.79
N ASN A 124 4.79 -6.53 6.33
CA ASN A 124 5.68 -5.72 5.48
C ASN A 124 6.56 -6.57 4.55
N TYR A 125 6.78 -7.85 4.87
CA TYR A 125 7.77 -8.68 4.19
C TYR A 125 7.36 -9.11 2.77
N TRP A 126 6.07 -9.14 2.44
CA TRP A 126 5.65 -9.46 1.07
C TRP A 126 6.16 -8.46 0.03
N HIS A 127 6.35 -7.20 0.41
CA HIS A 127 6.90 -6.20 -0.49
C HIS A 127 8.35 -6.50 -0.87
N PHE A 128 9.16 -6.98 0.09
CA PHE A 128 10.53 -7.39 -0.16
C PHE A 128 10.57 -8.68 -0.97
N ALA A 129 9.65 -9.61 -0.68
CA ALA A 129 9.45 -10.80 -1.50
C ALA A 129 9.07 -10.45 -2.93
N PHE A 130 8.21 -9.45 -3.14
CA PHE A 130 7.75 -9.01 -4.46
C PHE A 130 8.92 -8.52 -5.34
N ILE A 131 9.72 -7.57 -4.84
CA ILE A 131 10.85 -7.06 -5.63
C ILE A 131 11.91 -8.15 -5.85
N GLY A 132 12.11 -9.00 -4.86
CA GLY A 132 12.98 -10.17 -4.99
C GLY A 132 12.47 -11.17 -6.03
N ALA A 133 11.16 -11.44 -6.08
CA ALA A 133 10.55 -12.31 -7.08
C ALA A 133 10.70 -11.73 -8.49
N VAL A 134 10.42 -10.43 -8.66
CA VAL A 134 10.60 -9.74 -9.94
C VAL A 134 12.05 -9.85 -10.43
N ALA A 135 13.02 -9.54 -9.57
CA ALA A 135 14.44 -9.65 -9.90
C ALA A 135 14.87 -11.10 -10.18
N TYR A 136 14.36 -12.07 -9.42
CA TYR A 136 14.62 -13.50 -9.62
C TYR A 136 14.23 -13.96 -11.02
N PHE A 137 13.01 -13.64 -11.45
CA PHE A 137 12.52 -14.09 -12.77
C PHE A 137 13.19 -13.35 -13.92
N VAL A 138 13.33 -12.01 -13.83
CA VAL A 138 13.98 -11.22 -14.88
C VAL A 138 15.44 -11.64 -15.11
N MET A 139 16.11 -12.08 -14.05
CA MET A 139 17.51 -12.52 -14.11
C MET A 139 17.68 -14.04 -14.26
N GLY A 140 16.73 -14.70 -14.96
CA GLY A 140 16.83 -16.10 -15.32
C GLY A 140 16.69 -17.06 -14.14
N GLU A 141 15.76 -16.80 -13.24
CA GLU A 141 15.50 -17.58 -12.03
C GLU A 141 16.70 -17.63 -11.06
N SER A 142 17.44 -16.54 -10.97
CA SER A 142 18.63 -16.45 -10.13
C SER A 142 18.29 -16.04 -8.68
N LEU A 143 18.49 -16.94 -7.74
CA LEU A 143 18.32 -16.66 -6.30
C LEU A 143 19.26 -15.55 -5.82
N LEU A 144 20.46 -15.44 -6.40
CA LEU A 144 21.42 -14.37 -6.05
C LEU A 144 20.79 -12.99 -6.32
N TRP A 145 20.22 -12.79 -7.50
CA TRP A 145 19.60 -11.54 -7.89
C TRP A 145 18.32 -11.27 -7.10
N GLY A 146 17.52 -12.31 -6.88
CA GLY A 146 16.28 -12.19 -6.09
C GLY A 146 16.55 -11.75 -4.65
N TYR A 147 17.43 -12.43 -3.93
CA TYR A 147 17.77 -12.05 -2.56
C TYR A 147 18.56 -10.74 -2.49
N PHE A 148 19.44 -10.46 -3.45
CA PHE A 148 20.12 -9.17 -3.52
C PHE A 148 19.11 -8.02 -3.57
N ALA A 149 18.16 -8.05 -4.51
CA ALA A 149 17.13 -7.01 -4.65
C ALA A 149 16.28 -6.86 -3.39
N ALA A 150 15.84 -7.98 -2.81
CA ALA A 150 15.04 -8.00 -1.59
C ALA A 150 15.80 -7.40 -0.39
N ILE A 151 17.06 -7.81 -0.17
CA ILE A 151 17.89 -7.37 0.94
C ILE A 151 18.24 -5.88 0.82
N VAL A 152 18.58 -5.41 -0.38
CA VAL A 152 18.85 -3.99 -0.64
C VAL A 152 17.61 -3.15 -0.36
N CYS A 153 16.44 -3.58 -0.86
CA CYS A 153 15.17 -2.92 -0.59
C CYS A 153 14.90 -2.86 0.92
N TYR A 154 15.12 -3.96 1.62
CA TYR A 154 14.94 -4.06 3.06
C TYR A 154 15.84 -3.10 3.85
N MET A 155 17.15 -3.10 3.55
CA MET A 155 18.12 -2.22 4.21
C MET A 155 17.80 -0.74 3.97
N ILE A 156 17.50 -0.35 2.74
CA ILE A 156 17.10 1.03 2.40
C ILE A 156 15.86 1.42 3.21
N THR A 157 14.86 0.54 3.22
CA THR A 157 13.59 0.80 3.92
C THR A 157 13.77 0.98 5.42
N LEU A 158 14.61 0.15 6.07
CA LEU A 158 14.90 0.30 7.51
C LEU A 158 15.58 1.63 7.82
N VAL A 159 16.52 2.06 6.97
CA VAL A 159 17.16 3.37 7.15
C VAL A 159 16.16 4.51 6.98
N PHE A 160 15.30 4.45 5.96
CA PHE A 160 14.24 5.45 5.81
C PHE A 160 13.26 5.45 6.98
N ALA A 161 12.93 4.26 7.52
CA ALA A 161 12.11 4.14 8.71
C ALA A 161 12.75 4.86 9.91
N ASP A 162 14.06 4.70 10.14
CA ASP A 162 14.78 5.41 11.20
C ASP A 162 14.78 6.93 10.99
N LEU A 163 15.10 7.39 9.77
CA LEU A 163 15.21 8.80 9.43
C LEU A 163 13.86 9.55 9.52
N THR A 164 12.76 8.83 9.37
CA THR A 164 11.41 9.40 9.40
C THR A 164 10.68 9.17 10.72
N ALA A 165 11.19 8.29 11.59
CA ALA A 165 10.53 7.84 12.82
C ALA A 165 10.10 8.99 13.74
N GLU A 166 11.00 9.91 14.07
CA GLU A 166 10.69 11.02 15.00
C GLU A 166 9.60 11.93 14.46
N ARG A 167 9.60 12.17 13.14
CA ARG A 167 8.57 13.00 12.51
C ARG A 167 7.22 12.28 12.49
N PHE A 168 7.21 10.97 12.20
CA PHE A 168 6.04 10.13 12.25
C PHE A 168 5.43 10.10 13.66
N GLN A 169 6.25 9.79 14.67
CA GLN A 169 5.85 9.71 16.07
C GLN A 169 5.21 11.01 16.56
N LYS A 170 5.86 12.15 16.24
CA LYS A 170 5.36 13.47 16.64
C LYS A 170 4.04 13.84 15.96
N TYR A 171 3.84 13.39 14.72
CA TYR A 171 2.63 13.75 13.98
C TYR A 171 1.41 12.92 14.40
N TYR A 172 1.62 11.62 14.65
CA TYR A 172 0.54 10.69 14.99
C TYR A 172 0.41 10.38 16.49
N ASP A 173 1.26 10.98 17.31
CA ASP A 173 1.33 10.70 18.76
C ASP A 173 1.57 9.20 19.07
N LEU A 174 2.47 8.58 18.31
CA LEU A 174 2.81 7.16 18.40
C LEU A 174 4.29 6.98 18.77
N GLU A 175 4.64 7.26 20.03
CA GLU A 175 6.02 7.20 20.50
C GLU A 175 6.63 5.80 20.36
N GLY A 176 7.88 5.73 19.89
CA GLY A 176 8.63 4.47 19.74
C GLY A 176 8.30 3.67 18.49
N ILE A 177 7.37 4.11 17.65
CA ILE A 177 6.97 3.44 16.42
C ILE A 177 7.75 3.99 15.22
N SER A 178 8.14 3.10 14.31
CA SER A 178 8.64 3.43 12.96
C SER A 178 7.90 2.61 11.90
N ILE A 179 7.97 3.02 10.65
CA ILE A 179 7.22 2.38 9.55
C ILE A 179 8.20 1.83 8.51
N PRO A 180 8.73 0.61 8.67
CA PRO A 180 9.63 -0.02 7.70
C PRO A 180 8.83 -0.72 6.57
N GLN A 181 7.90 0.00 5.95
CA GLN A 181 7.17 -0.50 4.79
C GLN A 181 7.65 0.22 3.53
N PRO A 182 8.18 -0.50 2.52
CA PRO A 182 8.84 0.12 1.39
C PRO A 182 7.88 0.89 0.48
N PHE A 183 6.61 0.49 0.40
CA PHE A 183 5.61 1.21 -0.40
C PHE A 183 5.45 2.64 0.10
N CYS A 184 5.01 2.84 1.34
CA CYS A 184 4.78 4.19 1.86
C CYS A 184 6.09 4.99 2.03
N GLN A 185 7.21 4.35 2.37
CA GLN A 185 8.52 5.02 2.45
C GLN A 185 9.01 5.54 1.08
N SER A 186 8.62 4.89 -0.01
CA SER A 186 8.95 5.34 -1.37
C SER A 186 8.37 6.70 -1.73
N PHE A 187 7.33 7.15 -1.03
CA PHE A 187 6.72 8.47 -1.26
C PHE A 187 7.37 9.58 -0.43
N VAL A 188 8.25 9.26 0.51
CA VAL A 188 8.99 10.26 1.31
C VAL A 188 9.86 11.18 0.45
N PRO A 189 10.64 10.70 -0.54
CA PRO A 189 11.37 11.57 -1.44
C PRO A 189 10.46 12.57 -2.17
N PHE A 190 9.32 12.12 -2.68
CA PHE A 190 8.31 12.99 -3.30
C PHE A 190 7.76 14.01 -2.29
N ALA A 191 7.42 13.58 -1.08
CA ALA A 191 6.93 14.45 -0.03
C ALA A 191 7.95 15.57 0.31
N VAL A 192 9.22 15.23 0.44
CA VAL A 192 10.28 16.20 0.75
C VAL A 192 10.49 17.19 -0.39
N LEU A 193 10.67 16.69 -1.62
CA LEU A 193 11.03 17.52 -2.78
C LEU A 193 9.87 18.41 -3.20
N ILE A 194 8.68 17.83 -3.39
CA ILE A 194 7.50 18.57 -3.87
C ILE A 194 7.04 19.57 -2.82
N ASN A 195 6.94 19.16 -1.54
CA ASN A 195 6.53 20.09 -0.47
C ASN A 195 7.49 21.27 -0.32
N LYS A 196 8.81 21.05 -0.53
CA LYS A 196 9.81 22.13 -0.57
C LYS A 196 9.58 23.06 -1.77
N GLY A 197 9.23 22.51 -2.93
CA GLY A 197 8.87 23.27 -4.14
C GLY A 197 7.59 24.09 -3.93
N LEU A 198 6.52 23.46 -3.47
CA LEU A 198 5.22 24.09 -3.25
C LEU A 198 5.29 25.26 -2.26
N LYS A 199 6.14 25.18 -1.24
CA LYS A 199 6.35 26.29 -0.29
C LYS A 199 6.96 27.54 -0.92
N LYS A 200 7.60 27.43 -2.08
CA LYS A 200 8.18 28.58 -2.80
C LYS A 200 7.17 29.27 -3.73
N ILE A 201 6.03 28.66 -4.00
CA ILE A 201 4.99 29.22 -4.86
C ILE A 201 4.20 30.27 -4.08
N PRO A 202 4.16 31.55 -4.53
CA PRO A 202 3.40 32.60 -3.86
C PRO A 202 1.91 32.22 -3.77
N GLY A 203 1.35 32.42 -2.59
CA GLY A 203 -0.08 32.10 -2.33
C GLY A 203 -0.37 30.63 -1.96
N PHE A 204 0.50 29.68 -2.33
CA PHE A 204 0.28 28.26 -1.99
C PHE A 204 0.34 27.98 -0.48
N ASN A 205 1.11 28.80 0.26
CA ASN A 205 1.16 28.73 1.72
C ASN A 205 -0.15 29.15 2.41
N LYS A 206 -1.01 29.90 1.69
CA LYS A 206 -2.34 30.32 2.19
C LYS A 206 -3.39 29.22 2.05
N LEU A 207 -3.11 28.18 1.25
CA LEU A 207 -3.95 26.99 1.09
C LEU A 207 -3.64 25.99 2.23
N ASP A 208 -3.79 26.44 3.46
CA ASP A 208 -3.61 25.58 4.63
C ASP A 208 -4.96 24.96 5.00
N ILE A 209 -5.29 23.86 4.32
CA ILE A 209 -6.55 23.13 4.47
C ILE A 209 -6.18 21.73 4.98
N ASP A 210 -6.59 21.43 6.21
CA ASP A 210 -6.64 20.08 6.76
C ASP A 210 -8.05 19.49 6.61
N ALA A 211 -8.24 18.22 7.00
CA ALA A 211 -9.54 17.56 6.92
C ALA A 211 -10.59 18.24 7.82
N GLU A 212 -10.19 18.73 9.00
CA GLU A 212 -11.07 19.48 9.90
C GLU A 212 -11.42 20.85 9.33
N GLY A 213 -10.44 21.54 8.72
CA GLY A 213 -10.64 22.79 8.00
C GLY A 213 -11.57 22.65 6.81
N LEU A 214 -11.50 21.50 6.10
CA LEU A 214 -12.43 21.17 5.02
C LEU A 214 -13.85 20.99 5.56
N LYS A 215 -14.02 20.24 6.63
CA LYS A 215 -15.31 20.09 7.32
C LYS A 215 -15.88 21.41 7.80
N ARG A 216 -15.04 22.29 8.39
CA ARG A 216 -15.49 23.65 8.80
C ARG A 216 -15.93 24.51 7.61
N LYS A 217 -15.24 24.40 6.46
CA LYS A 217 -15.53 25.22 5.28
C LYS A 217 -16.75 24.73 4.50
N PHE A 218 -16.93 23.42 4.40
CA PHE A 218 -17.98 22.78 3.63
C PHE A 218 -19.12 22.20 4.49
N GLY A 219 -19.03 22.35 5.82
CA GLY A 219 -19.98 21.75 6.75
C GLY A 219 -20.02 20.23 6.61
N GLU A 220 -21.19 19.65 6.67
CA GLU A 220 -21.38 18.21 6.52
C GLU A 220 -20.96 17.68 5.13
N LEU A 221 -20.92 18.53 4.11
CA LEU A 221 -20.42 18.16 2.78
C LEU A 221 -18.91 17.87 2.76
N GLY A 222 -18.16 18.38 3.75
CA GLY A 222 -16.74 18.06 3.94
C GLY A 222 -16.48 16.79 4.75
N ASP A 223 -17.51 16.10 5.21
CA ASP A 223 -17.38 14.84 5.91
C ASP A 223 -16.93 13.71 4.97
N PRO A 224 -15.97 12.85 5.34
CA PRO A 224 -15.51 11.76 4.50
C PRO A 224 -16.62 10.84 3.99
N LEU A 225 -17.64 10.57 4.80
CA LEU A 225 -18.79 9.76 4.38
C LEU A 225 -19.55 10.45 3.22
N VAL A 226 -19.87 11.74 3.37
CA VAL A 226 -20.61 12.50 2.36
C VAL A 226 -19.79 12.67 1.09
N LEU A 227 -18.52 12.98 1.22
CA LEU A 227 -17.59 13.03 0.08
C LEU A 227 -17.51 11.67 -0.62
N GLY A 228 -17.53 10.57 0.14
CA GLY A 228 -17.58 9.20 -0.38
C GLY A 228 -18.82 9.00 -1.26
N VAL A 229 -19.99 9.39 -0.77
CA VAL A 229 -21.25 9.30 -1.53
C VAL A 229 -21.16 10.11 -2.83
N ILE A 230 -20.68 11.35 -2.77
CA ILE A 230 -20.56 12.22 -3.95
C ILE A 230 -19.64 11.61 -5.01
N VAL A 231 -18.44 11.18 -4.60
CA VAL A 231 -17.44 10.64 -5.54
C VAL A 231 -17.87 9.29 -6.10
N GLY A 232 -18.42 8.40 -5.28
CA GLY A 232 -18.95 7.12 -5.75
C GLY A 232 -20.07 7.32 -6.77
N SER A 233 -20.98 8.29 -6.52
CA SER A 233 -22.03 8.65 -7.47
C SER A 233 -21.46 9.22 -8.78
N LEU A 234 -20.42 10.04 -8.73
CA LEU A 234 -19.77 10.57 -9.93
C LEU A 234 -19.11 9.45 -10.75
N ILE A 235 -18.40 8.52 -10.11
CA ILE A 235 -17.80 7.37 -10.81
C ILE A 235 -18.87 6.53 -11.49
N ALA A 236 -19.99 6.26 -10.79
CA ALA A 236 -21.11 5.53 -11.38
C ALA A 236 -21.73 6.29 -12.57
N LEU A 237 -21.91 7.60 -12.45
CA LEU A 237 -22.43 8.43 -13.52
C LEU A 237 -21.55 8.38 -14.79
N PHE A 238 -20.23 8.42 -14.64
CA PHE A 238 -19.30 8.22 -15.75
C PHE A 238 -19.36 6.78 -16.30
N GLY A 239 -19.57 5.79 -15.45
CA GLY A 239 -19.79 4.39 -15.88
C GLY A 239 -21.06 4.19 -16.69
N GLU A 240 -22.10 4.97 -16.41
CA GLU A 240 -23.38 4.96 -17.14
C GLU A 240 -23.37 5.84 -18.42
N ALA A 241 -22.24 6.49 -18.74
CA ALA A 241 -22.16 7.42 -19.88
C ALA A 241 -22.55 6.77 -21.22
N GLY A 242 -22.19 5.50 -21.43
CA GLY A 242 -22.57 4.72 -22.60
C GLY A 242 -24.10 4.54 -22.69
N HIS A 243 -24.72 4.15 -21.59
CA HIS A 243 -26.18 3.97 -21.49
C HIS A 243 -26.95 5.29 -21.62
N ILE A 244 -26.36 6.39 -21.15
CA ILE A 244 -26.99 7.74 -21.28
C ILE A 244 -26.89 8.24 -22.71
N THR A 245 -25.77 8.03 -23.40
CA THR A 245 -25.54 8.50 -24.78
C THR A 245 -26.31 7.70 -25.81
N ASP A 246 -26.41 6.38 -25.64
CA ASP A 246 -27.25 5.49 -26.44
C ASP A 246 -28.37 4.90 -25.59
N PHE A 247 -29.23 5.75 -25.06
CA PHE A 247 -30.35 5.33 -24.22
C PHE A 247 -31.31 4.39 -24.95
N SER A 248 -31.50 4.57 -26.28
CA SER A 248 -32.35 3.71 -27.10
C SER A 248 -31.80 2.30 -27.23
N GLY A 249 -30.48 2.17 -27.38
CA GLY A 249 -29.77 0.86 -27.38
C GLY A 249 -29.88 0.17 -26.04
N TYR A 250 -29.62 0.90 -24.98
CA TYR A 250 -29.73 0.39 -23.59
C TYR A 250 -31.15 -0.09 -23.26
N LEU A 251 -32.19 0.69 -23.62
CA LEU A 251 -33.56 0.26 -23.41
C LEU A 251 -33.90 -1.02 -24.18
N LYS A 252 -33.43 -1.17 -25.43
CA LYS A 252 -33.63 -2.41 -26.21
C LYS A 252 -32.94 -3.59 -25.57
N GLU A 253 -31.73 -3.42 -25.03
CA GLU A 253 -31.01 -4.45 -24.31
C GLU A 253 -31.79 -4.93 -23.08
N LEU A 254 -32.29 -4.02 -22.26
CA LEU A 254 -33.14 -4.37 -21.12
C LEU A 254 -34.42 -5.07 -21.53
N GLN A 255 -35.06 -4.66 -22.64
CA GLN A 255 -36.26 -5.28 -23.17
C GLN A 255 -36.01 -6.69 -23.74
N GLN A 256 -34.77 -7.02 -24.15
CA GLN A 256 -34.41 -8.38 -24.54
C GLN A 256 -34.42 -9.34 -23.32
N ALA A 257 -33.99 -8.84 -22.15
CA ALA A 257 -34.01 -9.60 -20.90
C ALA A 257 -35.44 -9.63 -20.28
N GLU A 258 -36.13 -8.50 -20.29
CA GLU A 258 -37.46 -8.32 -19.74
C GLU A 258 -38.30 -7.44 -20.67
N PRO A 259 -39.18 -8.02 -21.55
CA PRO A 259 -39.93 -7.30 -22.57
C PRO A 259 -40.84 -6.20 -22.05
N SER A 260 -41.25 -6.28 -20.79
CA SER A 260 -42.11 -5.26 -20.13
C SER A 260 -41.39 -3.98 -19.71
N THR A 261 -40.02 -3.94 -19.81
CA THR A 261 -39.22 -2.81 -19.37
C THR A 261 -39.58 -1.51 -20.11
N THR A 262 -39.90 -0.49 -19.35
CA THR A 262 -40.21 0.84 -19.88
C THR A 262 -38.99 1.76 -19.87
N ALA A 263 -39.05 2.89 -20.57
CA ALA A 263 -38.03 3.93 -20.51
C ALA A 263 -37.86 4.49 -19.08
N THR A 264 -38.92 4.50 -18.29
CA THR A 264 -38.87 4.88 -16.88
C THR A 264 -38.04 3.89 -16.07
N ASP A 265 -38.24 2.57 -16.30
CA ASP A 265 -37.49 1.53 -15.61
C ASP A 265 -36.00 1.60 -15.96
N ALA A 266 -35.65 1.83 -17.22
CA ALA A 266 -34.27 2.03 -17.66
C ALA A 266 -33.62 3.26 -16.98
N THR A 267 -34.34 4.40 -16.93
CA THR A 267 -33.85 5.59 -16.22
C THR A 267 -33.67 5.34 -14.73
N MET A 268 -34.65 4.67 -14.10
CA MET A 268 -34.56 4.33 -12.68
C MET A 268 -33.41 3.36 -12.39
N SER A 269 -33.06 2.46 -13.31
CA SER A 269 -31.87 1.58 -13.19
C SER A 269 -30.59 2.40 -13.13
N ILE A 270 -30.41 3.36 -14.04
CA ILE A 270 -29.23 4.27 -14.02
C ILE A 270 -29.16 5.04 -12.70
N VAL A 271 -30.29 5.66 -12.30
CA VAL A 271 -30.33 6.42 -11.03
C VAL A 271 -30.01 5.53 -9.83
N LYS A 272 -30.56 4.32 -9.78
CA LYS A 272 -30.28 3.34 -8.73
C LYS A 272 -28.79 2.97 -8.68
N ASN A 273 -28.16 2.70 -9.82
CA ASN A 273 -26.75 2.36 -9.89
C ASN A 273 -25.88 3.51 -9.38
N VAL A 274 -26.16 4.74 -9.79
CA VAL A 274 -25.46 5.95 -9.37
C VAL A 274 -25.56 6.15 -7.85
N LEU A 275 -26.76 6.07 -7.31
CA LEU A 275 -26.99 6.26 -5.87
C LEU A 275 -26.41 5.10 -5.04
N ALA A 276 -26.57 3.86 -5.50
CA ALA A 276 -26.06 2.67 -4.81
C ALA A 276 -24.54 2.72 -4.69
N LEU A 277 -23.82 3.02 -5.77
CA LEU A 277 -22.36 3.11 -5.75
C LEU A 277 -21.88 4.28 -4.86
N GLY A 278 -22.63 5.39 -4.85
CA GLY A 278 -22.39 6.48 -3.92
C GLY A 278 -22.44 6.02 -2.47
N VAL A 279 -23.55 5.37 -2.08
CA VAL A 279 -23.72 4.85 -0.70
C VAL A 279 -22.64 3.82 -0.34
N ILE A 280 -22.29 2.95 -1.28
CA ILE A 280 -21.21 1.95 -1.06
C ILE A 280 -19.89 2.64 -0.78
N MET A 281 -19.53 3.68 -1.55
CA MET A 281 -18.29 4.42 -1.31
C MET A 281 -18.32 5.16 0.03
N GLY A 282 -19.46 5.77 0.39
CA GLY A 282 -19.65 6.37 1.71
C GLY A 282 -19.46 5.36 2.84
N ALA A 283 -20.02 4.15 2.69
CA ALA A 283 -19.85 3.06 3.65
C ALA A 283 -18.36 2.63 3.77
N VAL A 284 -17.64 2.53 2.67
CA VAL A 284 -16.20 2.22 2.66
C VAL A 284 -15.42 3.27 3.46
N MET A 285 -15.69 4.55 3.22
CA MET A 285 -15.02 5.65 3.91
C MET A 285 -15.27 5.68 5.42
N GLU A 286 -16.42 5.20 5.86
CA GLU A 286 -16.77 5.10 7.28
C GLU A 286 -16.21 3.82 7.92
N LEU A 287 -16.15 2.71 7.20
CA LEU A 287 -15.71 1.42 7.75
C LEU A 287 -14.18 1.33 7.91
N ILE A 288 -13.40 1.93 7.01
CA ILE A 288 -11.94 1.86 7.06
C ILE A 288 -11.37 2.35 8.39
N PRO A 289 -11.73 3.52 8.96
CA PRO A 289 -11.23 3.96 10.26
C PRO A 289 -11.60 3.01 11.41
N ARG A 290 -12.79 2.43 11.37
CA ARG A 290 -13.24 1.48 12.40
C ARG A 290 -12.43 0.19 12.38
N ILE A 291 -12.13 -0.33 11.18
CA ILE A 291 -11.29 -1.51 11.01
C ILE A 291 -9.85 -1.22 11.42
N THR A 292 -9.32 -0.04 11.06
CA THR A 292 -7.99 0.40 11.47
C THR A 292 -7.85 0.40 12.99
N LYS A 293 -8.90 0.81 13.72
CA LYS A 293 -8.90 0.76 15.18
C LYS A 293 -8.71 -0.66 15.72
N LEU A 294 -9.28 -1.69 15.08
CA LEU A 294 -9.06 -3.08 15.51
C LEU A 294 -7.58 -3.48 15.40
N PHE A 295 -6.88 -3.06 14.34
CA PHE A 295 -5.44 -3.27 14.24
C PHE A 295 -4.68 -2.59 15.37
N ILE A 296 -5.01 -1.33 15.67
CA ILE A 296 -4.37 -0.56 16.75
C ILE A 296 -4.59 -1.28 18.08
N ASP A 297 -5.84 -1.66 18.40
CA ASP A 297 -6.19 -2.35 19.64
C ASP A 297 -5.47 -3.71 19.79
N GLY A 298 -5.16 -4.37 18.68
CA GLY A 298 -4.40 -5.62 18.66
C GLY A 298 -2.88 -5.41 18.79
N LEU A 299 -2.33 -4.41 18.13
CA LEU A 299 -0.89 -4.21 18.02
C LEU A 299 -0.29 -3.40 19.19
N MET A 300 -1.04 -2.48 19.77
CA MET A 300 -0.57 -1.64 20.89
C MET A 300 -0.04 -2.43 22.08
N PRO A 301 -0.70 -3.49 22.61
CA PRO A 301 -0.18 -4.25 23.74
C PRO A 301 1.15 -4.94 23.45
N ILE A 302 1.35 -5.39 22.18
CA ILE A 302 2.60 -6.01 21.72
C ILE A 302 3.69 -4.95 21.64
N SER A 303 3.36 -3.80 21.06
CA SER A 303 4.28 -2.65 20.94
C SER A 303 4.75 -2.17 22.31
N GLU A 304 3.83 -1.94 23.26
CA GLU A 304 4.16 -1.52 24.64
C GLU A 304 5.07 -2.54 25.32
N LYS A 305 4.73 -3.82 25.25
CA LYS A 305 5.53 -4.87 25.86
C LYS A 305 6.91 -5.00 25.22
N THR A 306 7.01 -4.84 23.91
CA THR A 306 8.30 -4.85 23.20
C THR A 306 9.13 -3.61 23.58
N LYS A 307 8.50 -2.44 23.71
CA LYS A 307 9.14 -1.20 24.19
C LYS A 307 9.76 -1.41 25.58
N ASP A 308 9.03 -2.02 26.52
CA ASP A 308 9.51 -2.35 27.86
C ASP A 308 10.70 -3.31 27.84
N LEU A 309 10.63 -4.36 27.01
CA LEU A 309 11.70 -5.35 26.86
C LEU A 309 12.98 -4.75 26.29
N VAL A 310 12.82 -3.93 25.27
CA VAL A 310 13.90 -3.23 24.60
C VAL A 310 14.56 -2.25 25.56
N ALA A 311 13.77 -1.47 26.31
CA ALA A 311 14.29 -0.56 27.33
C ALA A 311 15.13 -1.30 28.39
N ARG A 312 14.69 -2.49 28.84
CA ARG A 312 15.42 -3.31 29.83
C ARG A 312 16.69 -3.98 29.26
N LYS A 313 16.65 -4.44 27.99
CA LYS A 313 17.72 -5.26 27.39
C LYS A 313 18.81 -4.42 26.74
N PHE A 314 18.49 -3.23 26.29
CA PHE A 314 19.40 -2.35 25.56
C PHE A 314 19.81 -1.09 26.34
N ASP A 315 19.61 -1.11 27.65
CA ASP A 315 20.14 -0.14 28.62
C ASP A 315 20.03 1.32 28.14
N GLY A 316 18.76 1.77 27.93
CA GLY A 316 18.45 3.14 27.51
C GLY A 316 18.69 3.46 26.03
N LYS A 317 19.06 2.49 25.19
CA LYS A 317 19.16 2.72 23.74
C LYS A 317 17.81 2.99 23.13
N LYS A 318 17.73 4.05 22.33
CA LYS A 318 16.51 4.42 21.60
C LYS A 318 16.32 3.43 20.44
N ILE A 319 15.41 2.46 20.61
CA ILE A 319 14.99 1.51 19.58
C ILE A 319 13.56 1.81 19.16
N TYR A 320 13.27 1.63 17.88
CA TYR A 320 11.95 1.79 17.30
C TYR A 320 11.34 0.45 16.95
N ILE A 321 10.04 0.35 17.14
CA ILE A 321 9.24 -0.82 16.76
C ILE A 321 8.70 -0.57 15.37
N GLY A 322 9.14 -1.40 14.43
CA GLY A 322 8.73 -1.35 13.04
C GLY A 322 7.35 -1.96 12.85
N MET A 323 6.38 -1.13 12.47
CA MET A 323 4.99 -1.52 12.28
C MET A 323 4.53 -1.23 10.85
N SER A 324 3.37 -1.78 10.48
CA SER A 324 2.68 -1.42 9.24
C SER A 324 2.05 -0.03 9.33
N PRO A 325 1.97 0.72 8.22
CA PRO A 325 1.21 1.96 8.15
C PRO A 325 -0.31 1.77 8.35
N ALA A 326 -0.80 0.53 8.40
CA ALA A 326 -2.19 0.21 8.76
C ALA A 326 -2.65 0.88 10.05
N LEU A 327 -1.72 1.16 10.99
CA LEU A 327 -2.01 1.90 12.24
C LEU A 327 -2.68 3.26 12.01
N VAL A 328 -2.42 3.91 10.89
CA VAL A 328 -2.77 5.31 10.66
C VAL A 328 -3.46 5.59 9.32
N ILE A 329 -3.80 4.56 8.54
CA ILE A 329 -4.50 4.74 7.24
C ILE A 329 -5.88 5.38 7.42
N GLY A 330 -6.52 5.20 8.57
CA GLY A 330 -7.80 5.82 8.91
C GLY A 330 -7.72 7.30 9.28
N HIS A 331 -6.56 7.96 9.16
CA HIS A 331 -6.43 9.38 9.43
C HIS A 331 -7.34 10.20 8.50
N PRO A 332 -8.12 11.18 9.01
CA PRO A 332 -9.10 11.92 8.20
C PRO A 332 -8.53 12.52 6.92
N THR A 333 -7.32 13.09 6.98
CA THR A 333 -6.67 13.67 5.79
C THR A 333 -6.33 12.58 4.76
N THR A 334 -5.89 11.39 5.19
CA THR A 334 -5.66 10.25 4.28
C THR A 334 -6.95 9.92 3.51
N LEU A 335 -8.06 9.81 4.22
CA LEU A 335 -9.36 9.46 3.63
C LEU A 335 -9.81 10.50 2.60
N VAL A 336 -9.80 11.78 3.01
CA VAL A 336 -10.20 12.89 2.13
C VAL A 336 -9.30 12.99 0.89
N VAL A 337 -7.98 12.90 1.04
CA VAL A 337 -7.05 12.97 -0.09
C VAL A 337 -7.23 11.79 -1.03
N SER A 338 -7.33 10.56 -0.49
CA SER A 338 -7.56 9.36 -1.30
C SER A 338 -8.85 9.46 -2.10
N LEU A 339 -9.90 10.01 -1.49
CA LEU A 339 -11.20 10.19 -2.12
C LEU A 339 -11.13 11.06 -3.39
N PHE A 340 -10.40 12.17 -3.33
CA PHE A 340 -10.20 13.03 -4.52
C PHE A 340 -9.17 12.44 -5.48
N LEU A 341 -8.17 11.75 -4.97
CA LEU A 341 -7.09 11.21 -5.79
C LEU A 341 -7.53 9.99 -6.61
N ILE A 342 -8.41 9.13 -6.07
CA ILE A 342 -8.92 7.95 -6.78
C ILE A 342 -9.55 8.33 -8.13
N PRO A 343 -10.58 9.18 -8.22
CA PRO A 343 -11.14 9.54 -9.52
C PRO A 343 -10.17 10.30 -10.41
N THR A 344 -9.29 11.12 -9.81
CA THR A 344 -8.29 11.86 -10.56
C THR A 344 -7.27 10.93 -11.22
N ILE A 345 -6.76 9.92 -10.49
CA ILE A 345 -5.79 8.98 -11.05
C ILE A 345 -6.42 8.03 -12.06
N LEU A 346 -7.68 7.66 -11.88
CA LEU A 346 -8.44 6.89 -12.86
C LEU A 346 -8.58 7.67 -14.18
N ALA A 347 -9.00 8.93 -14.09
CA ALA A 347 -9.08 9.80 -15.27
C ALA A 347 -7.71 9.96 -15.94
N LEU A 348 -6.65 10.22 -15.15
CA LEU A 348 -5.31 10.35 -15.68
C LEU A 348 -4.78 9.05 -16.28
N ALA A 349 -5.05 7.91 -15.69
CA ALA A 349 -4.63 6.61 -16.22
C ALA A 349 -5.11 6.38 -17.65
N VAL A 350 -6.30 6.93 -17.98
CA VAL A 350 -6.88 6.92 -19.32
C VAL A 350 -6.13 7.83 -20.30
N PHE A 351 -5.76 9.04 -19.86
CA PHE A 351 -5.23 10.07 -20.77
C PHE A 351 -3.71 10.14 -20.80
N LEU A 352 -3.00 9.46 -19.89
CA LEU A 352 -1.54 9.50 -19.83
C LEU A 352 -0.92 8.71 -21.02
N PRO A 353 -0.16 9.37 -21.92
CA PRO A 353 0.45 8.71 -23.06
C PRO A 353 1.39 7.60 -22.63
N GLY A 354 1.26 6.40 -23.21
CA GLY A 354 2.12 5.25 -22.93
C GLY A 354 1.83 4.52 -21.63
N ASN A 355 0.89 4.99 -20.80
CA ASN A 355 0.38 4.21 -19.70
C ASN A 355 -0.52 3.08 -20.20
N GLN A 356 -0.32 1.86 -19.67
CA GLN A 356 -1.11 0.67 -20.02
C GLN A 356 -1.87 0.09 -18.82
N PHE A 357 -1.83 0.74 -17.68
CA PHE A 357 -2.38 0.27 -16.43
C PHE A 357 -3.54 1.14 -15.95
N LEU A 358 -4.68 0.51 -15.70
CA LEU A 358 -5.83 1.15 -15.05
C LEU A 358 -5.98 0.55 -13.65
N PRO A 359 -5.76 1.32 -12.56
CA PRO A 359 -5.88 0.81 -11.21
C PRO A 359 -7.36 0.59 -10.86
N LEU A 360 -7.74 -0.65 -10.60
CA LEU A 360 -9.10 -1.07 -10.21
C LEU A 360 -9.07 -1.79 -8.85
N ALA A 361 -8.45 -2.97 -8.82
CA ALA A 361 -8.31 -3.79 -7.62
C ALA A 361 -7.34 -3.15 -6.60
N SER A 362 -6.37 -2.39 -7.07
CA SER A 362 -5.37 -1.68 -6.25
C SER A 362 -5.88 -0.40 -5.58
N LEU A 363 -7.09 0.06 -5.86
CA LEU A 363 -7.61 1.33 -5.30
C LEU A 363 -7.62 1.33 -3.77
N ALA A 364 -7.91 0.19 -3.14
CA ALA A 364 -7.86 0.04 -1.69
C ALA A 364 -6.44 0.21 -1.11
N GLY A 365 -5.41 -0.08 -1.89
CA GLY A 365 -4.01 0.12 -1.52
C GLY A 365 -3.60 1.59 -1.45
N MET A 366 -4.31 2.49 -2.09
CA MET A 366 -3.96 3.92 -2.14
C MET A 366 -3.91 4.60 -0.77
N PHE A 367 -4.70 4.13 0.20
CA PHE A 367 -4.65 4.65 1.57
C PHE A 367 -3.28 4.48 2.24
N TYR A 368 -2.51 3.47 1.84
CA TYR A 368 -1.17 3.19 2.36
C TYR A 368 -0.07 4.12 1.83
N LEU A 369 -0.37 4.95 0.83
CA LEU A 369 0.56 5.93 0.28
C LEU A 369 0.84 7.07 1.27
N PHE A 370 -0.21 7.56 1.96
CA PHE A 370 -0.17 8.82 2.68
C PHE A 370 0.43 8.79 4.09
N PRO A 371 0.45 7.66 4.85
CA PRO A 371 0.95 7.64 6.22
C PRO A 371 2.32 8.29 6.41
N MET A 372 3.23 8.13 5.44
CA MET A 372 4.55 8.77 5.49
C MET A 372 4.62 10.13 4.80
N VAL A 373 3.61 10.54 4.05
CA VAL A 373 3.51 11.87 3.42
C VAL A 373 2.96 12.91 4.39
N LEU A 374 1.92 12.57 5.15
CA LEU A 374 1.24 13.49 6.08
C LEU A 374 2.16 14.14 7.12
N PRO A 375 3.13 13.47 7.73
CA PRO A 375 4.08 14.11 8.64
C PRO A 375 4.89 15.24 8.00
N PHE A 376 5.09 15.21 6.67
CA PHE A 376 5.81 16.26 5.93
C PHE A 376 4.92 17.42 5.52
N THR A 377 3.65 17.14 5.22
CA THR A 377 2.65 18.15 4.84
C THR A 377 1.92 18.74 6.04
N LYS A 378 2.10 18.16 7.23
CA LYS A 378 1.38 18.48 8.48
C LYS A 378 -0.14 18.33 8.30
N GLY A 379 -0.57 17.31 7.56
CA GLY A 379 -1.99 17.06 7.30
C GLY A 379 -2.66 17.98 6.29
N ASN A 380 -1.90 18.86 5.60
CA ASN A 380 -2.47 19.75 4.59
C ASN A 380 -3.00 18.94 3.39
N VAL A 381 -4.30 18.99 3.14
CA VAL A 381 -5.01 18.23 2.11
C VAL A 381 -4.47 18.54 0.71
N VAL A 382 -4.34 19.82 0.37
CA VAL A 382 -3.93 20.25 -0.98
C VAL A 382 -2.50 19.82 -1.31
N ARG A 383 -1.57 20.01 -0.37
CA ARG A 383 -0.16 19.59 -0.56
C ARG A 383 -0.05 18.08 -0.65
N THR A 384 -0.78 17.37 0.21
CA THR A 384 -0.79 15.90 0.20
C THR A 384 -1.36 15.36 -1.11
N PHE A 385 -2.45 15.97 -1.61
CA PHE A 385 -3.05 15.64 -2.90
C PHE A 385 -2.05 15.82 -4.05
N VAL A 386 -1.40 16.98 -4.14
CA VAL A 386 -0.42 17.25 -5.21
C VAL A 386 0.76 16.29 -5.15
N ILE A 387 1.26 15.97 -3.95
CA ILE A 387 2.34 14.99 -3.78
C ILE A 387 1.88 13.60 -4.23
N GLY A 388 0.71 13.16 -3.80
CA GLY A 388 0.14 11.88 -4.19
C GLY A 388 -0.11 11.78 -5.70
N LEU A 389 -0.65 12.85 -6.29
CA LEU A 389 -0.90 12.93 -7.72
C LEU A 389 0.38 12.76 -8.54
N VAL A 390 1.41 13.56 -8.24
CA VAL A 390 2.70 13.48 -8.95
C VAL A 390 3.34 12.11 -8.75
N ALA A 391 3.34 11.58 -7.52
CA ALA A 391 3.91 10.28 -7.22
C ALA A 391 3.18 9.15 -7.97
N LEU A 392 1.84 9.21 -8.07
CA LEU A 392 1.06 8.19 -8.78
C LEU A 392 1.13 8.32 -10.29
N ILE A 393 1.33 9.51 -10.85
CA ILE A 393 1.63 9.65 -12.28
C ILE A 393 2.90 8.86 -12.62
N PHE A 394 3.97 9.02 -11.85
CA PHE A 394 5.15 8.18 -12.01
C PHE A 394 4.85 6.72 -11.72
N GLY A 395 4.05 6.45 -10.68
CA GLY A 395 3.66 5.09 -10.29
C GLY A 395 2.94 4.32 -11.39
N LEU A 396 2.05 4.95 -12.17
CA LEU A 396 1.39 4.33 -13.32
C LEU A 396 2.40 3.87 -14.38
N TYR A 397 3.40 4.70 -14.67
CA TYR A 397 4.49 4.32 -15.59
C TYR A 397 5.37 3.22 -15.01
N PHE A 398 5.64 3.24 -13.70
CA PHE A 398 6.43 2.18 -13.06
C PHE A 398 5.71 0.83 -13.12
N VAL A 399 4.40 0.80 -12.89
CA VAL A 399 3.59 -0.43 -13.03
C VAL A 399 3.62 -0.93 -14.45
N THR A 400 3.40 -0.06 -15.43
CA THR A 400 3.43 -0.39 -16.86
C THR A 400 4.78 -1.00 -17.25
N ASP A 401 5.88 -0.41 -16.79
CA ASP A 401 7.25 -0.85 -17.10
C ASP A 401 7.63 -2.18 -16.40
N MET A 402 7.10 -2.42 -15.20
CA MET A 402 7.34 -3.66 -14.43
C MET A 402 6.37 -4.80 -14.81
N ALA A 403 5.28 -4.52 -15.53
CA ALA A 403 4.23 -5.48 -15.81
C ALA A 403 4.74 -6.77 -16.50
N PRO A 404 5.64 -6.73 -17.49
CA PRO A 404 6.16 -7.97 -18.11
C PRO A 404 6.87 -8.88 -17.09
N ALA A 405 7.68 -8.31 -16.22
CA ALA A 405 8.41 -9.05 -15.19
C ALA A 405 7.48 -9.65 -14.12
N PHE A 406 6.48 -8.89 -13.70
CA PHE A 406 5.47 -9.39 -12.77
C PHE A 406 4.61 -10.49 -13.42
N THR A 407 4.26 -10.34 -14.70
CA THR A 407 3.52 -11.36 -15.46
C THR A 407 4.27 -12.69 -15.48
N GLN A 408 5.58 -12.67 -15.70
CA GLN A 408 6.41 -13.87 -15.68
C GLN A 408 6.38 -14.56 -14.30
N ALA A 409 6.47 -13.77 -13.22
CA ALA A 409 6.38 -14.28 -11.86
C ALA A 409 5.01 -14.91 -11.58
N ALA A 410 3.93 -14.22 -11.92
CA ALA A 410 2.56 -14.68 -11.72
C ALA A 410 2.27 -15.94 -12.54
N ALA A 411 2.66 -15.99 -13.81
CA ALA A 411 2.48 -17.16 -14.65
C ALA A 411 3.24 -18.40 -14.12
N SER A 412 4.47 -18.22 -13.63
CA SER A 412 5.25 -19.29 -13.03
C SER A 412 4.59 -19.82 -11.74
N VAL A 413 4.07 -18.92 -10.89
CA VAL A 413 3.34 -19.32 -9.68
C VAL A 413 2.05 -20.04 -10.03
N TYR A 414 1.26 -19.52 -10.96
CA TYR A 414 0.03 -20.15 -11.41
C TYR A 414 0.27 -21.56 -11.96
N ALA A 415 1.28 -21.73 -12.81
CA ALA A 415 1.64 -23.04 -13.36
C ALA A 415 2.06 -24.06 -12.31
N LYS A 416 2.70 -23.62 -11.22
CA LYS A 416 3.18 -24.50 -10.14
C LYS A 416 2.10 -24.83 -9.10
N THR A 417 1.23 -23.86 -8.80
CA THR A 417 0.30 -23.96 -7.64
C THR A 417 -1.17 -24.10 -8.05
N GLY A 418 -1.53 -23.69 -9.26
CA GLY A 418 -2.93 -23.55 -9.69
C GLY A 418 -3.67 -22.42 -8.94
N ASP A 419 -2.96 -21.56 -8.22
CA ASP A 419 -3.56 -20.48 -7.45
C ASP A 419 -4.23 -19.44 -8.37
N LYS A 420 -5.55 -19.36 -8.29
CA LYS A 420 -6.35 -18.45 -9.11
C LYS A 420 -5.98 -16.97 -8.87
N ALA A 421 -5.42 -16.62 -7.71
CA ALA A 421 -4.94 -15.29 -7.43
C ALA A 421 -3.76 -14.89 -8.33
N ALA A 422 -2.99 -15.85 -8.83
CA ALA A 422 -1.88 -15.62 -9.77
C ALA A 422 -2.30 -15.71 -11.24
N HIS A 423 -3.58 -15.98 -11.55
CA HIS A 423 -4.08 -16.09 -12.92
C HIS A 423 -4.26 -14.70 -13.55
N ILE A 424 -3.61 -14.49 -14.66
CA ILE A 424 -3.77 -13.29 -15.50
C ILE A 424 -4.64 -13.66 -16.70
N PRO A 425 -5.66 -12.85 -17.04
CA PRO A 425 -6.48 -13.10 -18.21
C PRO A 425 -5.65 -13.13 -19.52
N ASP A 426 -6.08 -13.97 -20.47
CA ASP A 426 -5.40 -14.10 -21.76
C ASP A 426 -5.31 -12.76 -22.49
N GLY A 427 -4.15 -12.47 -23.06
CA GLY A 427 -3.88 -11.23 -23.78
C GLY A 427 -3.49 -10.04 -22.91
N PHE A 428 -3.47 -10.20 -21.58
CA PHE A 428 -3.06 -9.15 -20.63
C PHE A 428 -1.71 -9.45 -20.00
N SER A 429 -1.01 -8.39 -19.60
CA SER A 429 0.04 -8.44 -18.58
C SER A 429 -0.55 -8.18 -17.21
N GLY A 430 0.05 -8.73 -16.16
CA GLY A 430 -0.38 -8.46 -14.78
C GLY A 430 0.34 -7.26 -14.18
N GLY A 431 -0.36 -6.51 -13.35
CA GLY A 431 0.19 -5.40 -12.57
C GLY A 431 -0.49 -5.26 -11.23
N ALA A 432 0.09 -4.49 -10.34
CA ALA A 432 -0.52 -4.06 -9.09
C ALA A 432 0.07 -2.72 -8.68
N LEU A 433 -0.78 -1.77 -8.28
CA LEU A 433 -0.32 -0.43 -7.89
C LEU A 433 0.51 -0.47 -6.61
N ASP A 434 0.12 -1.31 -5.67
CA ASP A 434 0.55 -1.25 -4.27
C ASP A 434 2.06 -1.24 -4.05
N PHE A 435 2.83 -2.00 -4.80
CA PHE A 435 4.28 -1.93 -4.70
C PHE A 435 4.97 -1.63 -6.03
N ALA A 436 4.43 -2.07 -7.14
CA ALA A 436 5.02 -1.78 -8.44
C ALA A 436 5.05 -0.28 -8.77
N SER A 437 4.16 0.53 -8.18
CA SER A 437 4.20 2.00 -8.27
C SER A 437 5.26 2.64 -7.37
N SER A 438 5.98 1.87 -6.56
CA SER A 438 6.95 2.41 -5.62
C SER A 438 8.25 2.81 -6.29
N LEU A 439 8.78 3.98 -5.91
CA LEU A 439 10.07 4.47 -6.39
C LEU A 439 11.20 3.49 -6.04
N PHE A 440 11.20 2.94 -4.82
CA PHE A 440 12.24 2.01 -4.39
C PHE A 440 12.19 0.72 -5.21
N GLY A 441 10.99 0.15 -5.41
CA GLY A 441 10.80 -1.05 -6.21
C GLY A 441 11.25 -0.84 -7.65
N TRP A 442 10.80 0.25 -8.27
CA TRP A 442 11.13 0.53 -9.66
C TRP A 442 12.63 0.79 -9.89
N VAL A 443 13.28 1.58 -9.01
CA VAL A 443 14.73 1.84 -9.13
C VAL A 443 15.53 0.55 -8.98
N ILE A 444 15.19 -0.29 -8.00
CA ILE A 444 15.87 -1.58 -7.81
C ILE A 444 15.65 -2.49 -9.02
N TYR A 445 14.41 -2.57 -9.53
CA TYR A 445 14.09 -3.31 -10.73
C TYR A 445 14.92 -2.84 -11.93
N LYS A 446 14.97 -1.53 -12.20
CA LYS A 446 15.76 -0.99 -13.33
C LYS A 446 17.27 -1.24 -13.16
N CYS A 447 17.80 -1.08 -11.95
CA CYS A 447 19.20 -1.38 -11.71
C CYS A 447 19.52 -2.87 -11.92
N THR A 448 18.61 -3.78 -11.53
CA THR A 448 18.83 -5.21 -11.73
C THR A 448 18.58 -5.64 -13.18
N ALA A 449 17.45 -5.25 -13.76
CA ALA A 449 17.02 -5.73 -15.08
C ALA A 449 17.74 -5.04 -16.26
N SER A 450 18.10 -3.76 -16.13
CA SER A 450 18.67 -2.99 -17.23
C SER A 450 20.18 -2.74 -17.11
N LEU A 451 20.71 -2.68 -15.88
CA LEU A 451 22.12 -2.39 -15.62
C LEU A 451 22.88 -3.60 -15.06
N GLU A 452 22.20 -4.68 -14.75
CA GLU A 452 22.76 -5.94 -14.27
C GLU A 452 23.83 -5.74 -13.18
N TYR A 453 25.06 -6.28 -13.37
CA TYR A 453 26.16 -6.17 -12.40
C TYR A 453 26.58 -4.72 -12.08
N VAL A 454 26.46 -3.82 -13.07
CA VAL A 454 26.72 -2.38 -12.83
C VAL A 454 25.67 -1.82 -11.88
N GLY A 455 24.41 -2.15 -12.12
CA GLY A 455 23.30 -1.74 -11.25
C GLY A 455 23.41 -2.34 -9.85
N MET A 456 23.83 -3.61 -9.73
CA MET A 456 24.15 -4.24 -8.44
C MET A 456 25.24 -3.46 -7.69
N GLY A 457 26.31 -3.07 -8.40
CA GLY A 457 27.38 -2.26 -7.84
C GLY A 457 26.90 -0.90 -7.35
N LEU A 458 26.12 -0.19 -8.17
CA LEU A 458 25.54 1.13 -7.82
C LEU A 458 24.61 1.03 -6.60
N LEU A 459 23.70 0.06 -6.59
CA LEU A 459 22.81 -0.17 -5.45
C LEU A 459 23.59 -0.53 -4.17
N SER A 460 24.65 -1.34 -4.28
CA SER A 460 25.49 -1.69 -3.15
C SER A 460 26.18 -0.47 -2.57
N VAL A 461 26.81 0.36 -3.41
CA VAL A 461 27.49 1.60 -2.99
C VAL A 461 26.49 2.56 -2.35
N PHE A 462 25.34 2.78 -2.97
CA PHE A 462 24.28 3.64 -2.41
C PHE A 462 23.81 3.13 -1.05
N THR A 463 23.51 1.82 -0.95
CA THR A 463 23.00 1.21 0.28
C THR A 463 24.05 1.31 1.41
N ILE A 464 25.31 0.99 1.12
CA ILE A 464 26.40 1.11 2.11
C ILE A 464 26.56 2.56 2.56
N ALA A 465 26.55 3.51 1.64
CA ALA A 465 26.65 4.94 1.99
C ALA A 465 25.48 5.37 2.90
N LEU A 466 24.26 4.91 2.60
CA LEU A 466 23.06 5.18 3.39
C LEU A 466 23.14 4.56 4.79
N LEU A 467 23.61 3.30 4.90
CA LEU A 467 23.84 2.62 6.18
C LEU A 467 24.89 3.35 7.03
N LEU A 468 26.01 3.77 6.44
CA LEU A 468 27.04 4.52 7.13
C LEU A 468 26.55 5.90 7.58
N PHE A 469 25.76 6.57 6.76
CA PHE A 469 25.12 7.83 7.13
C PHE A 469 24.21 7.63 8.34
N ASN A 470 23.31 6.66 8.30
CA ASN A 470 22.39 6.38 9.42
C ASN A 470 23.14 6.00 10.69
N ARG A 471 24.17 5.17 10.58
CA ARG A 471 25.05 4.79 11.71
C ARG A 471 25.67 6.01 12.37
N ARG A 472 26.16 6.99 11.59
CA ARG A 472 26.70 8.23 12.12
C ARG A 472 25.66 9.02 12.92
N GLN A 473 24.43 9.12 12.42
CA GLN A 473 23.32 9.78 13.11
C GLN A 473 22.99 9.06 14.43
N ILE A 474 22.94 7.74 14.40
CA ILE A 474 22.67 6.91 15.59
C ILE A 474 23.75 7.16 16.67
N ILE A 475 25.03 7.04 16.32
CA ILE A 475 26.13 7.22 17.27
C ILE A 475 26.18 8.65 17.81
N ALA A 476 25.94 9.66 16.97
CA ALA A 476 25.90 11.06 17.38
C ALA A 476 24.81 11.33 18.42
N SER A 477 23.61 10.78 18.22
CA SER A 477 22.51 10.94 19.16
C SER A 477 22.72 10.21 20.49
N GLU A 478 23.35 9.03 20.48
CA GLU A 478 23.71 8.30 21.70
C GLU A 478 24.70 9.10 22.57
N LYS A 479 25.66 9.78 21.95
CA LYS A 479 26.64 10.63 22.67
C LYS A 479 25.95 11.80 23.38
N ILE A 480 24.97 12.44 22.76
CA ILE A 480 24.22 13.56 23.35
C ILE A 480 23.39 13.10 24.56
N THR A 481 22.82 11.90 24.48
CA THR A 481 22.00 11.34 25.58
C THR A 481 22.87 10.95 26.79
N ASN A 482 24.09 10.46 26.57
CA ASN A 482 25.00 10.07 27.65
C ASN A 482 25.74 11.26 28.32
N THR A 483 25.63 12.47 27.74
CA THR A 483 26.25 13.70 28.29
C THR A 483 25.25 14.56 29.08
N LYS A 484 23.99 14.19 29.07
CA LYS A 484 22.93 14.78 29.91
C LYS A 484 22.60 13.86 31.08
#